data_02b41af48f0c671b845fed726a2658e0
#
_entry.id   02b41af48f0c671b845fed726a2658e0
#
_cell.length_a   1.000
_cell.length_b   1.000
_cell.length_c   1.000
_cell.angle_alpha   90.00
_cell.angle_beta   90.00
_cell.angle_gamma   90.00
#
_symmetry.space_group_name_H-M   'P 1'
#
loop_
_entity.id
_entity.type
_entity.pdbx_description
1 polymer ?
#
loop_
_entity_poly.entity_id
_entity_poly.type
_entity_poly.pdbx_seq_one_letter_code
_entity_poly.pdbx_strand_id
1 'polypeptide(L)'
;MSSPVLELSNATVVRGERPVLDSLTLTIRADEHTAILGPNGAGKSAFVRLLTHEDRPLAANGTSPIRVFGQDNWDVFELRSQLGIVSSDLHHRFVFGNNEGRVMADAAVLSGFFATQGILRYGVVTQDMRRRAAEALERMGAAHLAGRRLHEMSSGEARRVLLARALVTSPRVLVLDEPTTGLDLVARHAFMERVRQIARDGTTLILITHHIEEIVPEIARVILLRAGKVAFSGDPDSALTPERLQDVFGAAMQVERSGGYYHVRLAGNGSP
;
A
#
# COMPACT_ATOMS: atom_id res chain seq x y z
N MET A 1 0.59 -20.53 14.15
CA MET A 1 0.35 -19.07 14.07
C MET A 1 1.29 -18.49 13.02
N SER A 2 0.80 -17.72 12.06
CA SER A 2 1.62 -17.08 11.04
C SER A 2 2.63 -16.10 11.65
N SER A 3 3.81 -15.98 11.03
CA SER A 3 4.87 -15.09 11.51
C SER A 3 4.47 -13.62 11.39
N PRO A 4 4.88 -12.74 12.32
CA PRO A 4 4.60 -11.33 12.21
C PRO A 4 5.36 -10.70 11.02
N VAL A 5 4.65 -9.85 10.27
CA VAL A 5 5.20 -8.97 9.23
C VAL A 5 5.65 -7.65 9.85
N LEU A 6 4.79 -7.08 10.70
CA LEU A 6 5.03 -5.83 11.41
C LEU A 6 4.60 -5.98 12.87
N GLU A 7 5.44 -5.55 13.77
CA GLU A 7 5.13 -5.41 15.20
C GLU A 7 5.47 -3.99 15.63
N LEU A 8 4.49 -3.30 16.16
CA LEU A 8 4.64 -2.00 16.78
C LEU A 8 4.31 -2.10 18.27
N SER A 9 5.19 -1.58 19.11
CA SER A 9 5.04 -1.55 20.56
C SER A 9 5.19 -0.11 21.05
N ASN A 10 4.08 0.58 21.27
CA ASN A 10 4.06 1.96 21.71
C ASN A 10 4.86 2.92 20.77
N ALA A 11 4.74 2.69 19.46
CA ALA A 11 5.52 3.41 18.47
C ALA A 11 4.97 4.83 18.27
N THR A 12 5.82 5.84 18.47
CA THR A 12 5.49 7.26 18.29
C THR A 12 6.41 7.87 17.24
N VAL A 13 5.83 8.53 16.24
CA VAL A 13 6.56 9.27 15.19
C VAL A 13 6.19 10.74 15.30
N VAL A 14 7.20 11.61 15.39
CA VAL A 14 7.01 13.06 15.52
C VAL A 14 7.46 13.76 14.24
N ARG A 15 6.70 14.76 13.79
CA ARG A 15 7.09 15.70 12.74
C ARG A 15 6.91 17.13 13.19
N GLY A 16 8.00 17.88 13.16
CA GLY A 16 8.03 19.16 13.86
C GLY A 16 7.81 18.92 15.36
N GLU A 17 6.81 19.61 15.93
CA GLU A 17 6.48 19.52 17.36
C GLU A 17 5.27 18.60 17.66
N ARG A 18 4.71 17.93 16.65
CA ARG A 18 3.47 17.15 16.82
C ARG A 18 3.67 15.67 16.50
N PRO A 19 3.13 14.77 17.31
CA PRO A 19 3.08 13.36 16.97
C PRO A 19 2.13 13.17 15.77
N VAL A 20 2.63 12.52 14.71
CA VAL A 20 1.84 12.08 13.55
C VAL A 20 1.38 10.64 13.69
N LEU A 21 2.11 9.85 14.49
CA LEU A 21 1.68 8.58 15.06
C LEU A 21 1.95 8.65 16.55
N ASP A 22 0.98 8.26 17.37
CA ASP A 22 1.03 8.38 18.82
C ASP A 22 0.76 7.02 19.48
N SER A 23 1.82 6.47 20.07
CA SER A 23 1.77 5.29 20.92
C SER A 23 1.12 4.06 20.24
N LEU A 24 1.39 3.84 18.94
CA LEU A 24 0.80 2.74 18.21
C LEU A 24 1.30 1.40 18.73
N THR A 25 0.36 0.54 19.09
CA THR A 25 0.63 -0.87 19.44
C THR A 25 -0.25 -1.75 18.57
N LEU A 26 0.37 -2.50 17.64
CA LEU A 26 -0.32 -3.43 16.76
C LEU A 26 0.65 -4.45 16.16
N THR A 27 0.11 -5.59 15.74
CA THR A 27 0.86 -6.61 14.98
C THR A 27 0.10 -6.91 13.69
N ILE A 28 0.78 -6.91 12.54
CA ILE A 28 0.27 -7.43 11.27
C ILE A 28 0.98 -8.74 10.99
N ARG A 29 0.24 -9.79 10.61
CA ARG A 29 0.77 -11.14 10.39
C ARG A 29 0.84 -11.46 8.91
N ALA A 30 1.76 -12.37 8.55
CA ALA A 30 1.74 -13.00 7.24
C ALA A 30 0.40 -13.77 7.08
N ASP A 31 -0.11 -13.84 5.84
CA ASP A 31 -1.38 -14.47 5.47
C ASP A 31 -2.64 -13.77 6.05
N GLU A 32 -2.48 -12.64 6.75
CA GLU A 32 -3.58 -11.80 7.22
C GLU A 32 -3.63 -10.52 6.37
N HIS A 33 -4.40 -10.55 5.27
CA HIS A 33 -4.60 -9.35 4.46
C HIS A 33 -5.26 -8.26 5.30
N THR A 34 -4.57 -7.14 5.45
CA THR A 34 -4.97 -6.08 6.37
C THR A 34 -5.21 -4.77 5.63
N ALA A 35 -6.34 -4.11 5.89
CA ALA A 35 -6.58 -2.74 5.45
C ALA A 35 -6.38 -1.75 6.61
N ILE A 36 -5.74 -0.63 6.32
CA ILE A 36 -5.59 0.52 7.22
C ILE A 36 -6.40 1.66 6.65
N LEU A 37 -7.48 2.00 7.32
CA LEU A 37 -8.47 2.97 6.89
C LEU A 37 -8.47 4.18 7.81
N GLY A 38 -8.63 5.38 7.25
CA GLY A 38 -8.74 6.61 8.01
C GLY A 38 -8.77 7.85 7.14
N PRO A 39 -9.27 8.98 7.65
CA PRO A 39 -9.33 10.23 6.90
C PRO A 39 -7.95 10.77 6.55
N ASN A 40 -7.92 11.82 5.73
CA ASN A 40 -6.70 12.56 5.46
C ASN A 40 -6.16 13.16 6.78
N GLY A 41 -4.84 13.05 6.98
CA GLY A 41 -4.20 13.48 8.23
C GLY A 41 -4.28 12.46 9.38
N ALA A 42 -4.90 11.28 9.20
CA ALA A 42 -4.97 10.26 10.26
C ALA A 42 -3.62 9.60 10.61
N GLY A 43 -2.55 9.82 9.82
CA GLY A 43 -1.24 9.22 10.03
C GLY A 43 -0.87 8.11 9.05
N LYS A 44 -1.72 7.80 8.05
CA LYS A 44 -1.52 6.71 7.08
C LYS A 44 -0.16 6.75 6.39
N SER A 45 0.23 7.90 5.83
CA SER A 45 1.53 8.04 5.16
C SER A 45 2.73 7.95 6.11
N ALA A 46 2.57 8.34 7.38
CA ALA A 46 3.59 8.14 8.41
C ALA A 46 3.72 6.64 8.74
N PHE A 47 2.59 5.92 8.77
CA PHE A 47 2.59 4.47 8.95
C PHE A 47 3.34 3.75 7.80
N VAL A 48 3.09 4.13 6.54
CA VAL A 48 3.83 3.56 5.40
C VAL A 48 5.33 3.79 5.54
N ARG A 49 5.74 5.01 5.87
CA ARG A 49 7.17 5.34 6.05
C ARG A 49 7.80 4.66 7.25
N LEU A 50 7.03 4.40 8.28
CA LEU A 50 7.49 3.58 9.42
C LEU A 50 7.73 2.14 8.98
N LEU A 51 6.80 1.54 8.24
CA LEU A 51 6.92 0.18 7.69
C LEU A 51 8.12 0.04 6.74
N THR A 52 8.42 1.08 5.96
CA THR A 52 9.53 1.09 5.00
C THR A 52 10.87 1.55 5.60
N HIS A 53 10.93 1.78 6.91
CA HIS A 53 12.06 2.33 7.64
C HIS A 53 12.56 3.70 7.11
N GLU A 54 11.70 4.45 6.43
CA GLU A 54 11.97 5.83 6.03
C GLU A 54 11.79 6.82 7.19
N ASP A 55 10.83 6.55 8.09
CA ASP A 55 10.67 7.23 9.37
C ASP A 55 11.10 6.27 10.49
N ARG A 56 11.68 6.82 11.56
CA ARG A 56 12.03 6.09 12.78
C ARG A 56 11.14 6.56 13.93
N PRO A 57 10.59 5.63 14.71
CA PRO A 57 9.84 6.01 15.91
C PRO A 57 10.80 6.51 16.98
N LEU A 58 10.28 7.28 17.93
CA LEU A 58 11.01 7.66 19.12
C LEU A 58 11.45 6.38 19.87
N ALA A 59 12.72 6.32 20.28
CA ALA A 59 13.20 5.22 21.07
C ALA A 59 12.50 5.18 22.44
N ALA A 60 12.00 4.01 22.82
CA ALA A 60 11.42 3.78 24.13
C ALA A 60 12.30 2.82 24.92
N ASN A 61 12.84 3.27 26.06
CA ASN A 61 13.57 2.45 27.03
C ASN A 61 14.68 1.55 26.44
N GLY A 62 15.39 2.02 25.40
CA GLY A 62 16.50 1.29 24.77
C GLY A 62 16.10 0.13 23.86
N THR A 63 14.80 -0.11 23.65
CA THR A 63 14.30 -1.11 22.69
C THR A 63 13.67 -0.43 21.48
N SER A 64 13.82 -1.03 20.31
CA SER A 64 13.15 -0.53 19.11
C SER A 64 11.65 -0.78 19.23
N PRO A 65 10.81 0.26 19.11
CA PRO A 65 9.36 0.09 19.15
C PRO A 65 8.77 -0.45 17.84
N ILE A 66 9.64 -0.82 16.88
CA ILE A 66 9.24 -1.44 15.60
C ILE A 66 10.08 -2.67 15.30
N ARG A 67 9.41 -3.73 14.83
CA ARG A 67 10.04 -4.87 14.15
C ARG A 67 9.31 -5.17 12.85
N VAL A 68 10.08 -5.37 11.79
CA VAL A 68 9.56 -5.82 10.49
C VAL A 68 10.16 -7.19 10.21
N PHE A 69 9.34 -8.20 9.91
CA PHE A 69 9.75 -9.60 9.79
C PHE A 69 10.59 -10.10 10.97
N GLY A 70 10.25 -9.63 12.20
CA GLY A 70 10.93 -9.99 13.44
C GLY A 70 12.26 -9.28 13.70
N GLN A 71 12.73 -8.39 12.82
CA GLN A 71 13.98 -7.63 12.95
C GLN A 71 13.67 -6.14 13.21
N ASP A 72 14.47 -5.53 14.07
CA ASP A 72 14.37 -4.10 14.41
C ASP A 72 15.31 -3.20 13.60
N ASN A 73 16.23 -3.81 12.85
CA ASN A 73 17.14 -3.12 11.94
C ASN A 73 17.25 -3.87 10.62
N TRP A 74 17.17 -3.14 9.52
CA TRP A 74 17.20 -3.69 8.17
C TRP A 74 18.19 -2.93 7.29
N ASP A 75 18.88 -3.67 6.42
CA ASP A 75 19.34 -3.07 5.18
C ASP A 75 18.14 -2.68 4.32
N VAL A 76 18.11 -1.42 3.85
CA VAL A 76 16.94 -0.88 3.11
C VAL A 76 16.69 -1.65 1.81
N PHE A 77 17.73 -2.17 1.16
CA PHE A 77 17.59 -2.94 -0.08
C PHE A 77 17.01 -4.34 0.22
N GLU A 78 17.46 -4.98 1.29
CA GLU A 78 16.91 -6.27 1.73
C GLU A 78 15.43 -6.13 2.11
N LEU A 79 15.07 -5.13 2.91
CA LEU A 79 13.68 -4.86 3.26
C LEU A 79 12.82 -4.64 2.03
N ARG A 80 13.28 -3.81 1.09
CA ARG A 80 12.55 -3.52 -0.15
C ARG A 80 12.43 -4.72 -1.10
N SER A 81 13.28 -5.72 -0.97
CA SER A 81 13.11 -6.99 -1.70
C SER A 81 11.97 -7.84 -1.14
N GLN A 82 11.66 -7.69 0.16
CA GLN A 82 10.58 -8.40 0.86
C GLN A 82 9.23 -7.65 0.79
N LEU A 83 9.27 -6.33 0.50
CA LEU A 83 8.11 -5.44 0.44
C LEU A 83 7.94 -4.89 -0.98
N GLY A 84 6.89 -5.32 -1.67
CA GLY A 84 6.43 -4.62 -2.87
C GLY A 84 5.63 -3.37 -2.45
N ILE A 85 5.92 -2.22 -3.06
CA ILE A 85 5.24 -0.97 -2.70
C ILE A 85 4.66 -0.32 -3.95
N VAL A 86 3.36 0.01 -3.89
CA VAL A 86 2.67 0.84 -4.88
C VAL A 86 2.00 1.99 -4.13
N SER A 87 2.36 3.22 -4.46
CA SER A 87 1.78 4.42 -3.85
C SER A 87 1.49 5.50 -4.89
N SER A 88 0.60 6.42 -4.55
CA SER A 88 0.34 7.60 -5.39
C SER A 88 1.57 8.48 -5.53
N ASP A 89 2.38 8.60 -4.50
CA ASP A 89 3.64 9.34 -4.54
C ASP A 89 4.66 8.68 -5.47
N LEU A 90 4.79 7.34 -5.41
CA LEU A 90 5.64 6.59 -6.34
C LEU A 90 5.19 6.78 -7.79
N HIS A 91 3.88 6.73 -8.04
CA HIS A 91 3.31 6.99 -9.36
C HIS A 91 3.69 8.39 -9.86
N HIS A 92 3.49 9.41 -9.02
CA HIS A 92 3.82 10.79 -9.37
C HIS A 92 5.31 10.94 -9.71
N ARG A 93 6.20 10.34 -8.92
CA ARG A 93 7.65 10.37 -9.16
C ARG A 93 8.06 9.71 -10.48
N PHE A 94 7.43 8.60 -10.86
CA PHE A 94 7.73 7.91 -12.12
C PHE A 94 7.17 8.62 -13.35
N VAL A 95 6.00 9.24 -13.22
CA VAL A 95 5.30 9.89 -14.36
C VAL A 95 5.72 11.35 -14.53
N PHE A 96 5.90 12.10 -13.42
CA PHE A 96 6.14 13.56 -13.42
C PHE A 96 7.43 13.99 -12.73
N GLY A 97 8.22 13.06 -12.17
CA GLY A 97 9.44 13.36 -11.43
C GLY A 97 10.61 13.80 -12.32
N ASN A 98 11.79 13.96 -11.70
CA ASN A 98 13.02 14.52 -12.32
C ASN A 98 13.50 13.81 -13.60
N ASN A 99 13.02 12.60 -13.88
CA ASN A 99 13.26 11.90 -15.14
C ASN A 99 12.28 12.31 -16.25
N GLU A 100 11.44 13.33 -16.02
CA GLU A 100 10.44 13.86 -16.96
C GLU A 100 9.57 12.77 -17.60
N GLY A 101 9.25 11.71 -16.83
CA GLY A 101 8.48 10.57 -17.33
C GLY A 101 9.16 9.76 -18.43
N ARG A 102 10.43 9.98 -18.72
CA ARG A 102 11.18 9.30 -19.81
C ARG A 102 11.47 7.82 -19.53
N VAL A 103 11.09 7.33 -18.35
CA VAL A 103 11.32 5.95 -17.95
C VAL A 103 10.41 5.03 -18.77
N MET A 104 11.01 4.05 -19.44
CA MET A 104 10.29 2.99 -20.15
C MET A 104 9.68 2.00 -19.15
N ALA A 105 8.58 1.34 -19.52
CA ALA A 105 7.89 0.40 -18.62
C ALA A 105 8.79 -0.76 -18.17
N ASP A 106 9.53 -1.37 -19.08
CA ASP A 106 10.50 -2.43 -18.79
C ASP A 106 11.59 -1.95 -17.82
N ALA A 107 12.14 -0.73 -18.05
CA ALA A 107 13.13 -0.13 -17.16
C ALA A 107 12.54 0.18 -15.78
N ALA A 108 11.27 0.64 -15.72
CA ALA A 108 10.57 0.84 -14.47
C ALA A 108 10.43 -0.47 -13.69
N VAL A 109 10.01 -1.56 -14.34
CA VAL A 109 9.89 -2.87 -13.69
C VAL A 109 11.24 -3.38 -13.23
N LEU A 110 12.27 -3.33 -14.10
CA LEU A 110 13.65 -3.71 -13.74
C LEU A 110 14.19 -2.94 -12.53
N SER A 111 13.81 -1.65 -12.38
CA SER A 111 14.24 -0.85 -11.24
C SER A 111 13.75 -1.39 -9.88
N GLY A 112 12.73 -2.25 -9.89
CA GLY A 112 12.23 -2.95 -8.70
C GLY A 112 13.28 -3.83 -8.04
N PHE A 113 14.16 -4.48 -8.81
CA PHE A 113 15.26 -5.30 -8.27
C PHE A 113 16.29 -4.48 -7.48
N PHE A 114 16.40 -3.19 -7.76
CA PHE A 114 17.41 -2.30 -7.19
C PHE A 114 16.81 -1.28 -6.21
N ALA A 115 15.52 -1.37 -5.96
CA ALA A 115 14.80 -0.39 -5.14
C ALA A 115 15.02 1.09 -5.58
N THR A 116 15.29 1.34 -6.88
CA THR A 116 15.58 2.65 -7.47
C THR A 116 14.39 3.22 -8.22
N GLN A 117 14.50 4.45 -8.70
CA GLN A 117 13.45 5.16 -9.47
C GLN A 117 13.78 5.19 -10.97
N GLY A 118 14.14 4.05 -11.56
CA GLY A 118 14.30 3.92 -13.01
C GLY A 118 15.72 4.21 -13.54
N ILE A 119 16.68 4.61 -12.71
CA ILE A 119 18.07 4.75 -13.12
C ILE A 119 18.76 3.39 -12.99
N LEU A 120 18.96 2.71 -14.10
CA LEU A 120 19.64 1.43 -14.15
C LEU A 120 21.08 1.62 -14.61
N ARG A 121 22.03 1.02 -13.89
CA ARG A 121 23.39 0.80 -14.41
C ARG A 121 23.31 -0.43 -15.33
N TYR A 122 23.36 -0.22 -16.63
CA TYR A 122 23.17 -1.26 -17.65
C TYR A 122 24.02 -2.52 -17.47
N GLY A 123 25.20 -2.43 -16.85
CA GLY A 123 26.09 -3.58 -16.60
C GLY A 123 25.63 -4.57 -15.50
N VAL A 124 24.55 -4.26 -14.76
CA VAL A 124 24.10 -5.07 -13.60
C VAL A 124 22.82 -5.86 -13.93
N VAL A 125 22.11 -5.53 -15.01
CA VAL A 125 20.85 -6.19 -15.38
C VAL A 125 21.12 -7.53 -16.07
N THR A 126 20.79 -8.63 -15.40
CA THR A 126 20.97 -9.99 -15.92
C THR A 126 19.84 -10.39 -16.88
N GLN A 127 20.06 -11.46 -17.64
CA GLN A 127 19.03 -12.03 -18.51
C GLN A 127 17.83 -12.56 -17.69
N ASP A 128 18.08 -13.15 -16.51
CA ASP A 128 17.01 -13.60 -15.60
C ASP A 128 16.15 -12.43 -15.11
N MET A 129 16.75 -11.31 -14.73
CA MET A 129 15.99 -10.11 -14.36
C MET A 129 15.09 -9.63 -15.50
N ARG A 130 15.58 -9.64 -16.75
CA ARG A 130 14.77 -9.26 -17.92
C ARG A 130 13.59 -10.22 -18.14
N ARG A 131 13.81 -11.52 -18.01
CA ARG A 131 12.76 -12.54 -18.10
C ARG A 131 11.70 -12.32 -17.04
N ARG A 132 12.09 -12.18 -15.78
CA ARG A 132 11.17 -11.92 -14.65
C ARG A 132 10.41 -10.60 -14.79
N ALA A 133 11.04 -9.56 -15.33
CA ALA A 133 10.37 -8.30 -15.61
C ALA A 133 9.29 -8.44 -16.69
N ALA A 134 9.58 -9.20 -17.76
CA ALA A 134 8.60 -9.49 -18.81
C ALA A 134 7.42 -10.31 -18.26
N GLU A 135 7.69 -11.36 -17.47
CA GLU A 135 6.67 -12.18 -16.81
C GLU A 135 5.79 -11.35 -15.85
N ALA A 136 6.39 -10.42 -15.11
CA ALA A 136 5.64 -9.53 -14.22
C ALA A 136 4.72 -8.59 -15.01
N LEU A 137 5.18 -8.03 -16.13
CA LEU A 137 4.34 -7.22 -17.02
C LEU A 137 3.19 -8.04 -17.62
N GLU A 138 3.45 -9.27 -18.02
CA GLU A 138 2.43 -10.17 -18.57
C GLU A 138 1.35 -10.49 -17.53
N ARG A 139 1.75 -10.88 -16.30
CA ARG A 139 0.82 -11.12 -15.19
C ARG A 139 -0.09 -9.92 -14.92
N MET A 140 0.42 -8.70 -15.09
CA MET A 140 -0.36 -7.47 -14.89
C MET A 140 -1.14 -7.05 -16.16
N GLY A 141 -1.09 -7.81 -17.25
CA GLY A 141 -1.73 -7.47 -18.53
C GLY A 141 -1.15 -6.17 -19.13
N ALA A 142 0.14 -5.95 -18.92
CA ALA A 142 0.89 -4.77 -19.32
C ALA A 142 2.05 -5.09 -20.28
N ALA A 143 2.15 -6.31 -20.81
CA ALA A 143 3.24 -6.74 -21.71
C ALA A 143 3.36 -5.83 -22.94
N HIS A 144 2.22 -5.41 -23.51
CA HIS A 144 2.17 -4.51 -24.67
C HIS A 144 2.71 -3.10 -24.39
N LEU A 145 2.97 -2.76 -23.12
CA LEU A 145 3.49 -1.46 -22.68
C LEU A 145 5.01 -1.45 -22.53
N ALA A 146 5.71 -2.58 -22.63
CA ALA A 146 7.13 -2.74 -22.28
C ALA A 146 8.04 -1.65 -22.88
N GLY A 147 7.89 -1.33 -24.17
CA GLY A 147 8.66 -0.31 -24.88
C GLY A 147 8.07 1.10 -24.84
N ARG A 148 7.02 1.36 -24.05
CA ARG A 148 6.39 2.69 -23.94
C ARG A 148 6.90 3.44 -22.74
N ARG A 149 6.86 4.76 -22.80
CA ARG A 149 7.22 5.66 -21.69
C ARG A 149 6.03 5.83 -20.73
N LEU A 150 6.31 5.90 -19.42
CA LEU A 150 5.26 5.98 -18.41
C LEU A 150 4.37 7.22 -18.55
N HIS A 151 4.94 8.38 -18.94
CA HIS A 151 4.16 9.62 -19.09
C HIS A 151 3.22 9.61 -20.32
N GLU A 152 3.41 8.68 -21.25
CA GLU A 152 2.55 8.48 -22.41
C GLU A 152 1.39 7.52 -22.14
N MET A 153 1.33 6.97 -20.92
CA MET A 153 0.34 6.00 -20.51
C MET A 153 -0.84 6.65 -19.79
N SER A 154 -2.01 6.02 -19.87
CA SER A 154 -3.09 6.33 -18.94
C SER A 154 -2.68 6.01 -17.50
N SER A 155 -3.34 6.65 -16.52
CA SER A 155 -3.08 6.38 -15.10
C SER A 155 -3.23 4.89 -14.76
N GLY A 156 -4.22 4.20 -15.35
CA GLY A 156 -4.45 2.77 -15.16
C GLY A 156 -3.34 1.90 -15.75
N GLU A 157 -2.83 2.25 -16.95
CA GLU A 157 -1.68 1.57 -17.57
C GLU A 157 -0.41 1.73 -16.72
N ALA A 158 -0.09 2.96 -16.32
CA ALA A 158 1.07 3.23 -15.48
C ALA A 158 0.97 2.52 -14.12
N ARG A 159 -0.22 2.46 -13.50
CA ARG A 159 -0.44 1.71 -12.25
C ARG A 159 -0.18 0.22 -12.40
N ARG A 160 -0.59 -0.41 -13.53
CA ARG A 160 -0.28 -1.83 -13.80
C ARG A 160 1.21 -2.07 -13.95
N VAL A 161 1.95 -1.16 -14.60
CA VAL A 161 3.41 -1.24 -14.71
C VAL A 161 4.06 -1.11 -13.33
N LEU A 162 3.60 -0.19 -12.47
CA LEU A 162 4.13 -0.05 -11.12
C LEU A 162 3.78 -1.23 -10.21
N LEU A 163 2.63 -1.88 -10.45
CA LEU A 163 2.29 -3.12 -9.75
C LEU A 163 3.22 -4.27 -10.19
N ALA A 164 3.50 -4.41 -11.50
CA ALA A 164 4.50 -5.34 -12.01
C ALA A 164 5.89 -5.08 -11.40
N ARG A 165 6.29 -3.81 -11.30
CA ARG A 165 7.53 -3.39 -10.62
C ARG A 165 7.56 -3.84 -9.16
N ALA A 166 6.48 -3.66 -8.42
CA ALA A 166 6.41 -4.04 -7.01
C ALA A 166 6.51 -5.57 -6.81
N LEU A 167 6.06 -6.35 -7.79
CA LEU A 167 6.02 -7.81 -7.73
C LEU A 167 7.24 -8.51 -8.34
N VAL A 168 8.14 -7.80 -9.03
CA VAL A 168 9.25 -8.40 -9.78
C VAL A 168 10.25 -9.15 -8.90
N THR A 169 10.37 -8.78 -7.62
CA THR A 169 11.18 -9.47 -6.61
C THR A 169 10.46 -10.64 -5.95
N SER A 170 9.19 -10.89 -6.29
CA SER A 170 8.32 -11.86 -5.61
C SER A 170 8.24 -11.59 -4.10
N PRO A 171 7.82 -10.38 -3.69
CA PRO A 171 7.83 -9.97 -2.29
C PRO A 171 6.84 -10.79 -1.46
N ARG A 172 7.12 -10.94 -0.16
CA ARG A 172 6.20 -11.59 0.78
C ARG A 172 4.97 -10.76 1.08
N VAL A 173 5.11 -9.44 0.99
CA VAL A 173 4.05 -8.46 1.30
C VAL A 173 3.97 -7.42 0.19
N LEU A 174 2.75 -7.09 -0.21
CA LEU A 174 2.44 -5.98 -1.10
C LEU A 174 1.74 -4.88 -0.30
N VAL A 175 2.39 -3.72 -0.24
CA VAL A 175 1.88 -2.49 0.38
C VAL A 175 1.27 -1.61 -0.71
N LEU A 176 0.00 -1.29 -0.56
CA LEU A 176 -0.77 -0.45 -1.47
C LEU A 176 -1.20 0.81 -0.72
N ASP A 177 -0.62 1.96 -1.06
CA ASP A 177 -0.93 3.25 -0.42
C ASP A 177 -1.71 4.14 -1.39
N GLU A 178 -3.01 4.31 -1.11
CA GLU A 178 -3.95 5.04 -1.96
C GLU A 178 -3.88 4.57 -3.43
N PRO A 179 -4.02 3.26 -3.70
CA PRO A 179 -3.59 2.67 -4.97
C PRO A 179 -4.46 3.06 -6.16
N THR A 180 -5.70 3.47 -5.94
CA THR A 180 -6.63 3.81 -7.04
C THR A 180 -6.88 5.30 -7.19
N THR A 181 -6.17 6.14 -6.45
CA THR A 181 -6.26 7.60 -6.59
C THR A 181 -5.95 8.03 -8.03
N GLY A 182 -6.87 8.81 -8.63
CA GLY A 182 -6.75 9.29 -10.00
C GLY A 182 -7.13 8.26 -11.08
N LEU A 183 -7.68 7.11 -10.71
CA LEU A 183 -8.25 6.15 -11.65
C LEU A 183 -9.76 6.40 -11.84
N ASP A 184 -10.22 6.26 -13.07
CA ASP A 184 -11.65 6.16 -13.35
C ASP A 184 -12.25 4.85 -12.79
N LEU A 185 -13.56 4.73 -12.81
CA LEU A 185 -14.29 3.60 -12.23
C LEU A 185 -13.86 2.25 -12.84
N VAL A 186 -13.68 2.19 -14.15
CA VAL A 186 -13.33 0.95 -14.87
C VAL A 186 -11.90 0.54 -14.57
N ALA A 187 -10.95 1.49 -14.62
CA ALA A 187 -9.56 1.27 -14.30
C ALA A 187 -9.37 0.88 -12.83
N ARG A 188 -10.12 1.51 -11.90
CA ARG A 188 -10.14 1.14 -10.47
C ARG A 188 -10.58 -0.31 -10.29
N HIS A 189 -11.72 -0.69 -10.86
CA HIS A 189 -12.22 -2.06 -10.75
C HIS A 189 -11.21 -3.07 -11.31
N ALA A 190 -10.71 -2.85 -12.51
CA ALA A 190 -9.72 -3.73 -13.14
C ALA A 190 -8.42 -3.83 -12.32
N PHE A 191 -7.98 -2.74 -11.69
CA PHE A 191 -6.80 -2.75 -10.80
C PHE A 191 -7.06 -3.57 -9.55
N MET A 192 -8.19 -3.37 -8.88
CA MET A 192 -8.54 -4.09 -7.65
C MET A 192 -8.75 -5.59 -7.89
N GLU A 193 -9.30 -6.01 -9.05
CA GLU A 193 -9.37 -7.44 -9.40
C GLU A 193 -7.97 -8.07 -9.55
N ARG A 194 -6.97 -7.33 -10.05
CA ARG A 194 -5.58 -7.82 -10.07
C ARG A 194 -4.99 -7.92 -8.66
N VAL A 195 -5.29 -6.95 -7.79
CA VAL A 195 -4.88 -7.00 -6.38
C VAL A 195 -5.47 -8.22 -5.69
N ARG A 196 -6.75 -8.55 -5.93
CA ARG A 196 -7.38 -9.77 -5.43
C ARG A 196 -6.68 -11.04 -5.90
N GLN A 197 -6.33 -11.11 -7.19
CA GLN A 197 -5.59 -12.25 -7.71
C GLN A 197 -4.23 -12.42 -7.02
N ILE A 198 -3.50 -11.32 -6.79
CA ILE A 198 -2.23 -11.34 -6.07
C ILE A 198 -2.40 -11.86 -4.64
N ALA A 199 -3.47 -11.46 -3.95
CA ALA A 199 -3.80 -11.99 -2.63
C ALA A 199 -4.03 -13.49 -2.64
N ARG A 200 -4.84 -13.98 -3.60
CA ARG A 200 -5.13 -15.41 -3.79
C ARG A 200 -3.91 -16.23 -4.17
N ASP A 201 -2.95 -15.61 -4.86
CA ASP A 201 -1.66 -16.23 -5.19
C ASP A 201 -0.70 -16.30 -3.98
N GLY A 202 -1.13 -15.82 -2.79
CA GLY A 202 -0.40 -15.97 -1.52
C GLY A 202 0.47 -14.79 -1.11
N THR A 203 0.45 -13.65 -1.83
CA THR A 203 1.13 -12.43 -1.37
C THR A 203 0.27 -11.72 -0.33
N THR A 204 0.81 -11.49 0.86
CA THR A 204 0.08 -10.75 1.92
C THR A 204 -0.15 -9.30 1.51
N LEU A 205 -1.38 -8.81 1.65
CA LEU A 205 -1.73 -7.43 1.33
C LEU A 205 -1.75 -6.56 2.59
N ILE A 206 -1.16 -5.36 2.48
CA ILE A 206 -1.38 -4.23 3.39
C ILE A 206 -1.93 -3.09 2.54
N LEU A 207 -3.24 -2.87 2.61
CA LEU A 207 -3.93 -1.82 1.89
C LEU A 207 -4.11 -0.60 2.79
N ILE A 208 -3.60 0.54 2.38
CA ILE A 208 -3.75 1.81 3.09
C ILE A 208 -4.61 2.73 2.22
N THR A 209 -5.76 3.15 2.74
CA THR A 209 -6.71 3.96 1.97
C THR A 209 -7.62 4.80 2.86
N HIS A 210 -8.34 5.73 2.25
CA HIS A 210 -9.51 6.39 2.83
C HIS A 210 -10.81 6.01 2.11
N HIS A 211 -10.73 5.13 1.10
CA HIS A 211 -11.87 4.64 0.32
C HIS A 211 -12.31 3.27 0.81
N ILE A 212 -13.50 3.18 1.37
CA ILE A 212 -14.06 1.93 1.92
C ILE A 212 -14.32 0.92 0.81
N GLU A 213 -14.66 1.39 -0.39
CA GLU A 213 -14.92 0.57 -1.57
C GLU A 213 -13.68 -0.16 -2.10
N GLU A 214 -12.47 0.21 -1.65
CA GLU A 214 -11.23 -0.49 -1.98
C GLU A 214 -11.01 -1.73 -1.09
N ILE A 215 -11.80 -1.92 -0.04
CA ILE A 215 -11.70 -3.08 0.83
C ILE A 215 -12.26 -4.29 0.09
N VAL A 216 -11.35 -5.08 -0.46
CA VAL A 216 -11.67 -6.31 -1.21
C VAL A 216 -12.06 -7.45 -0.28
N PRO A 217 -12.83 -8.45 -0.76
CA PRO A 217 -13.29 -9.58 0.05
C PRO A 217 -12.19 -10.40 0.72
N GLU A 218 -10.98 -10.36 0.19
CA GLU A 218 -9.81 -11.05 0.72
C GLU A 218 -9.25 -10.39 2.00
N ILE A 219 -9.61 -9.13 2.30
CA ILE A 219 -9.20 -8.45 3.54
C ILE A 219 -9.83 -9.14 4.74
N ALA A 220 -9.00 -9.65 5.62
CA ALA A 220 -9.41 -10.33 6.85
C ALA A 220 -9.46 -9.39 8.06
N ARG A 221 -8.71 -8.27 8.01
CA ARG A 221 -8.62 -7.32 9.11
C ARG A 221 -8.65 -5.88 8.63
N VAL A 222 -9.38 -5.04 9.36
CA VAL A 222 -9.40 -3.59 9.17
C VAL A 222 -8.91 -2.91 10.43
N ILE A 223 -7.96 -1.98 10.27
CA ILE A 223 -7.45 -1.09 11.31
C ILE A 223 -7.93 0.32 10.98
N LEU A 224 -8.72 0.89 11.88
CA LEU A 224 -9.17 2.28 11.76
C LEU A 224 -8.17 3.21 12.46
N LEU A 225 -7.60 4.14 11.70
CA LEU A 225 -6.70 5.18 12.20
C LEU A 225 -7.41 6.52 12.31
N ARG A 226 -7.24 7.19 13.46
CA ARG A 226 -7.70 8.55 13.70
C ARG A 226 -6.67 9.33 14.50
N ALA A 227 -6.27 10.51 14.00
CA ALA A 227 -5.33 11.41 14.69
C ALA A 227 -4.05 10.71 15.22
N GLY A 228 -3.46 9.84 14.39
CA GLY A 228 -2.23 9.11 14.72
C GLY A 228 -2.39 7.93 15.66
N LYS A 229 -3.62 7.54 16.02
CA LYS A 229 -3.92 6.42 16.92
C LYS A 229 -4.77 5.36 16.26
N VAL A 230 -4.66 4.13 16.75
CA VAL A 230 -5.60 3.05 16.40
C VAL A 230 -6.91 3.29 17.14
N ALA A 231 -7.95 3.66 16.39
CA ALA A 231 -9.30 3.83 16.95
C ALA A 231 -10.02 2.47 17.10
N PHE A 232 -9.78 1.55 16.15
CA PHE A 232 -10.33 0.20 16.19
C PHE A 232 -9.47 -0.75 15.35
N SER A 233 -9.52 -2.04 15.69
CA SER A 233 -8.92 -3.11 14.90
C SER A 233 -9.72 -4.39 15.06
N GLY A 234 -10.17 -4.97 13.95
CA GLY A 234 -10.97 -6.18 13.93
C GLY A 234 -11.28 -6.65 12.51
N ASP A 235 -12.18 -7.62 12.37
CA ASP A 235 -12.69 -8.05 11.08
C ASP A 235 -13.46 -6.91 10.38
N PRO A 236 -13.62 -6.97 9.03
CA PRO A 236 -14.24 -5.90 8.28
C PRO A 236 -15.68 -5.59 8.71
N ASP A 237 -16.51 -6.59 9.00
CA ASP A 237 -17.91 -6.36 9.39
C ASP A 237 -17.99 -5.64 10.75
N SER A 238 -17.10 -5.99 11.68
CA SER A 238 -17.00 -5.28 12.97
C SER A 238 -16.41 -3.88 12.82
N ALA A 239 -15.46 -3.67 11.91
CA ALA A 239 -14.79 -2.38 11.75
C ALA A 239 -15.66 -1.35 11.02
N LEU A 240 -16.38 -1.78 9.97
CA LEU A 240 -17.08 -0.90 9.04
C LEU A 240 -18.54 -0.70 9.44
N THR A 241 -18.78 -0.37 10.71
CA THR A 241 -20.12 0.01 11.19
C THR A 241 -20.36 1.51 11.05
N PRO A 242 -21.62 1.96 10.87
CA PRO A 242 -21.96 3.38 10.79
C PRO A 242 -21.39 4.20 11.96
N GLU A 243 -21.46 3.68 13.19
CA GLU A 243 -21.02 4.37 14.40
C GLU A 243 -19.51 4.58 14.41
N ARG A 244 -18.72 3.56 14.08
CA ARG A 244 -17.26 3.64 14.03
C ARG A 244 -16.78 4.52 12.90
N LEU A 245 -17.42 4.43 11.73
CA LEU A 245 -17.09 5.29 10.61
C LEU A 245 -17.42 6.74 10.91
N GLN A 246 -18.56 7.01 11.55
CA GLN A 246 -18.90 8.36 12.02
C GLN A 246 -17.85 8.88 13.03
N ASP A 247 -17.42 8.05 13.98
CA ASP A 247 -16.36 8.44 14.92
C ASP A 247 -15.05 8.78 14.20
N VAL A 248 -14.61 7.94 13.27
CA VAL A 248 -13.33 8.09 12.58
C VAL A 248 -13.34 9.19 11.53
N PHE A 249 -14.39 9.29 10.72
CA PHE A 249 -14.48 10.24 9.61
C PHE A 249 -15.24 11.53 9.94
N GLY A 250 -15.93 11.58 11.07
CA GLY A 250 -16.65 12.78 11.52
C GLY A 250 -17.97 13.06 10.79
N ALA A 251 -18.49 12.09 10.02
CA ALA A 251 -19.74 12.21 9.28
C ALA A 251 -20.59 10.95 9.41
N ALA A 252 -21.91 11.12 9.56
CA ALA A 252 -22.84 9.99 9.59
C ALA A 252 -22.86 9.29 8.23
N MET A 253 -22.70 7.97 8.27
CA MET A 253 -22.60 7.14 7.07
C MET A 253 -23.55 5.94 7.16
N GLN A 254 -24.05 5.51 6.03
CA GLN A 254 -24.71 4.22 5.85
C GLN A 254 -23.75 3.28 5.16
N VAL A 255 -23.70 2.04 5.61
CA VAL A 255 -22.82 1.01 5.07
C VAL A 255 -23.70 -0.11 4.54
N GLU A 256 -23.48 -0.49 3.29
CA GLU A 256 -24.11 -1.63 2.64
C GLU A 256 -23.02 -2.61 2.20
N ARG A 257 -23.29 -3.91 2.32
CA ARG A 257 -22.39 -4.96 1.81
C ARG A 257 -23.07 -5.68 0.65
N SER A 258 -22.42 -5.68 -0.51
CA SER A 258 -22.92 -6.34 -1.72
C SER A 258 -21.78 -7.01 -2.48
N GLY A 259 -21.96 -8.27 -2.88
CA GLY A 259 -20.93 -9.04 -3.61
C GLY A 259 -19.61 -9.21 -2.86
N GLY A 260 -19.60 -9.08 -1.53
CA GLY A 260 -18.40 -9.10 -0.69
C GLY A 260 -17.68 -7.75 -0.56
N TYR A 261 -18.18 -6.71 -1.25
CA TYR A 261 -17.66 -5.33 -1.17
C TYR A 261 -18.52 -4.47 -0.25
N TYR A 262 -17.89 -3.43 0.33
CA TYR A 262 -18.57 -2.44 1.14
C TYR A 262 -18.83 -1.19 0.33
N HIS A 263 -20.04 -0.65 0.44
CA HIS A 263 -20.48 0.59 -0.18
C HIS A 263 -20.91 1.56 0.91
N VAL A 264 -20.48 2.81 0.79
CA VAL A 264 -20.78 3.83 1.80
C VAL A 264 -21.49 5.01 1.15
N ARG A 265 -22.52 5.49 1.82
CA ARG A 265 -23.20 6.74 1.49
C ARG A 265 -23.20 7.64 2.71
N LEU A 266 -23.03 8.93 2.51
CA LEU A 266 -23.31 9.89 3.58
C LEU A 266 -24.79 9.79 3.91
N ALA A 267 -25.10 9.64 5.19
CA ALA A 267 -26.49 9.81 5.62
C ALA A 267 -26.89 11.25 5.30
N GLY A 268 -27.81 11.42 4.32
CA GLY A 268 -28.30 12.74 4.00
C GLY A 268 -28.84 13.41 5.26
N ASN A 269 -28.55 14.68 5.47
CA ASN A 269 -29.30 15.49 6.39
C ASN A 269 -30.74 15.49 5.87
N GLY A 270 -31.55 14.54 6.33
CA GLY A 270 -32.97 14.58 6.14
C GLY A 270 -33.46 15.87 6.83
N SER A 271 -33.58 16.93 6.08
CA SER A 271 -34.48 17.99 6.46
C SER A 271 -35.90 17.44 6.31
N PRO A 272 -36.73 17.57 7.35
CA PRO A 272 -38.13 17.19 7.30
C PRO A 272 -38.90 18.00 6.27
#